data_9bb3e211d13e52f210f27fbf5c7c4026
#
_entry.id   9bb3e211d13e52f210f27fbf5c7c4026
#
_cell.length_a   1.000
_cell.length_b   1.000
_cell.length_c   1.000
_cell.angle_alpha   90.00
_cell.angle_beta   90.00
_cell.angle_gamma   90.00
#
_symmetry.space_group_name_H-M   'P 1'
#
loop_
_entity.id
_entity.type
_entity.pdbx_description
1 polymer ?
#
loop_
_entity_poly.entity_id
_entity_poly.type
_entity_poly.pdbx_seq_one_letter_code
_entity_poly.pdbx_strand_id
1 'polypeptide(L)'
;MTPPSRHLALPVLFIAASLLATPARAQSAPPAVPLHPGHGKLLLTGGVSSIDGAAGGGLTPWAVIGSYATDGEFGATAFATRTRTQDYALDAYGAAVGIGDRVEVSLARQQFDAGAAAAGATLKLDIVGVKLKLAGDAVLDADTWLPQLAVGAEFKHLNPGAAVGAVLDSVSARRDGVDLYLSATKLFLARGLLVNGTLRATRANQNGLLGFGSAERGGYAVKPEVSLAWLARKDLALGAEYRFKPNQLAYAGAAFREDDWKDLFVA
;
A
#
# COMPACT_ATOMS: atom_id res chain seq x y z
N MET A 1 42.55 5.58 20.44
CA MET A 1 42.53 5.12 19.03
C MET A 1 41.37 4.17 18.85
N THR A 2 40.26 4.66 18.43
CA THR A 2 39.05 3.88 18.12
C THR A 2 39.00 3.65 16.60
N PRO A 3 38.69 2.44 16.09
CA PRO A 3 38.62 2.19 14.65
C PRO A 3 37.33 2.76 14.06
N PRO A 4 37.35 3.20 12.78
CA PRO A 4 36.18 3.77 12.12
C PRO A 4 35.17 2.69 11.77
N SER A 5 33.91 2.94 12.08
CA SER A 5 32.76 2.16 11.69
C SER A 5 32.57 2.24 10.17
N ARG A 6 32.70 1.11 9.48
CA ARG A 6 32.40 0.97 8.05
C ARG A 6 30.87 0.90 7.87
N HIS A 7 30.28 1.97 7.38
CA HIS A 7 28.93 1.94 6.86
C HIS A 7 28.91 1.16 5.54
N LEU A 8 28.30 -0.03 5.53
CA LEU A 8 27.94 -0.72 4.31
C LEU A 8 26.75 0.04 3.70
N ALA A 9 27.02 0.88 2.72
CA ALA A 9 26.00 1.41 1.83
C ALA A 9 25.63 0.31 0.83
N LEU A 10 24.42 -0.26 0.93
CA LEU A 10 23.84 -1.05 -0.14
C LEU A 10 23.52 -0.12 -1.30
N PRO A 11 24.01 -0.39 -2.52
CA PRO A 11 23.60 0.40 -3.68
C PRO A 11 22.15 0.03 -4.03
N VAL A 12 21.25 0.99 -3.89
CA VAL A 12 19.93 0.93 -4.51
C VAL A 12 20.13 1.06 -6.02
N LEU A 13 19.97 -0.05 -6.73
CA LEU A 13 20.08 -0.08 -8.18
C LEU A 13 18.86 0.63 -8.79
N PHE A 14 19.01 1.90 -9.12
CA PHE A 14 18.05 2.62 -9.96
C PHE A 14 18.21 2.13 -11.41
N ILE A 15 17.30 1.30 -11.88
CA ILE A 15 17.15 1.03 -13.31
C ILE A 15 16.40 2.24 -13.90
N ALA A 16 17.14 3.23 -14.33
CA ALA A 16 16.63 4.29 -15.17
C ALA A 16 16.42 3.72 -16.58
N ALA A 17 15.17 3.45 -16.95
CA ALA A 17 14.82 3.17 -18.34
C ALA A 17 14.97 4.45 -19.16
N SER A 18 16.12 4.63 -19.81
CA SER A 18 16.33 5.69 -20.80
C SER A 18 15.49 5.39 -22.04
N LEU A 19 14.43 6.14 -22.25
CA LEU A 19 13.69 6.18 -23.51
C LEU A 19 14.60 6.83 -24.58
N LEU A 20 15.33 6.02 -25.32
CA LEU A 20 15.93 6.44 -26.58
C LEU A 20 14.81 6.55 -27.62
N ALA A 21 14.41 7.77 -27.93
CA ALA A 21 13.50 8.05 -29.05
C ALA A 21 14.24 7.75 -30.36
N THR A 22 13.97 6.60 -30.94
CA THR A 22 14.32 6.30 -32.33
C THR A 22 13.22 6.86 -33.25
N PRO A 23 13.56 7.48 -34.40
CA PRO A 23 12.56 7.99 -35.31
C PRO A 23 11.73 6.84 -35.87
N ALA A 24 10.42 6.93 -35.67
CA ALA A 24 9.45 5.97 -36.15
C ALA A 24 9.45 5.94 -37.66
N ARG A 25 9.98 4.86 -38.26
CA ARG A 25 9.64 4.47 -39.62
C ARG A 25 8.22 3.95 -39.59
N ALA A 26 7.37 4.48 -40.47
CA ALA A 26 6.02 3.96 -40.67
C ALA A 26 6.09 2.50 -41.10
N GLN A 27 6.03 1.60 -40.15
CA GLN A 27 5.73 0.18 -40.41
C GLN A 27 4.21 0.04 -40.52
N SER A 28 3.79 -0.63 -41.59
CA SER A 28 2.41 -1.08 -41.74
C SER A 28 1.91 -1.67 -40.42
N ALA A 29 0.78 -1.15 -39.92
CA ALA A 29 0.18 -1.61 -38.68
C ALA A 29 0.08 -3.15 -38.68
N PRO A 30 0.58 -3.85 -37.67
CA PRO A 30 0.34 -5.28 -37.54
C PRO A 30 -1.18 -5.50 -37.54
N PRO A 31 -1.66 -6.66 -38.09
CA PRO A 31 -3.09 -6.97 -38.07
C PRO A 31 -3.58 -6.81 -36.64
N ALA A 32 -4.69 -6.08 -36.46
CA ALA A 32 -5.30 -5.86 -35.17
C ALA A 32 -5.49 -7.24 -34.51
N VAL A 33 -4.78 -7.50 -33.43
CA VAL A 33 -5.02 -8.67 -32.58
C VAL A 33 -6.49 -8.56 -32.17
N PRO A 34 -7.35 -9.53 -32.50
CA PRO A 34 -8.74 -9.45 -32.11
C PRO A 34 -8.75 -9.38 -30.59
N LEU A 35 -9.24 -8.26 -30.05
CA LEU A 35 -9.57 -8.13 -28.65
C LEU A 35 -10.59 -9.23 -28.35
N HIS A 36 -10.16 -10.30 -27.69
CA HIS A 36 -11.05 -11.38 -27.31
C HIS A 36 -12.03 -10.78 -26.30
N PRO A 37 -13.33 -10.70 -26.61
CA PRO A 37 -14.32 -10.26 -25.63
C PRO A 37 -14.37 -11.33 -24.54
N GLY A 38 -13.92 -10.98 -23.33
CA GLY A 38 -13.95 -11.87 -22.17
C GLY A 38 -12.70 -11.91 -21.30
N HIS A 39 -11.63 -11.20 -21.63
CA HIS A 39 -10.44 -11.08 -20.79
C HIS A 39 -10.49 -9.77 -20.00
N GLY A 40 -10.18 -9.85 -18.72
CA GLY A 40 -10.16 -8.73 -17.79
C GLY A 40 -11.08 -8.94 -16.59
N LYS A 41 -10.72 -8.31 -15.47
CA LYS A 41 -11.53 -8.29 -14.26
C LYS A 41 -12.75 -7.39 -14.45
N LEU A 42 -13.81 -7.64 -13.69
CA LEU A 42 -14.95 -6.73 -13.64
C LEU A 42 -14.51 -5.36 -13.14
N LEU A 43 -15.14 -4.31 -13.64
CA LEU A 43 -14.86 -2.93 -13.23
C LEU A 43 -14.97 -2.81 -11.69
N LEU A 44 -14.08 -2.05 -11.08
CA LEU A 44 -13.97 -1.83 -9.64
C LEU A 44 -13.59 -3.06 -8.78
N THR A 45 -13.44 -4.26 -9.36
CA THR A 45 -13.12 -5.46 -8.59
C THR A 45 -11.61 -5.73 -8.44
N GLY A 46 -10.78 -5.04 -9.22
CA GLY A 46 -9.32 -5.05 -9.08
C GLY A 46 -8.80 -4.27 -7.87
N GLY A 47 -9.69 -3.62 -7.12
CA GLY A 47 -9.32 -2.67 -6.07
C GLY A 47 -8.80 -1.35 -6.64
N VAL A 48 -8.61 -0.37 -5.77
CA VAL A 48 -7.79 0.82 -6.02
C VAL A 48 -6.43 0.61 -5.37
N SER A 49 -5.48 1.52 -5.54
CA SER A 49 -4.22 1.43 -4.81
C SER A 49 -4.38 2.05 -3.43
N SER A 50 -3.96 1.32 -2.39
CA SER A 50 -3.85 1.87 -1.05
C SER A 50 -2.73 2.92 -0.98
N ILE A 51 -2.71 3.72 0.06
CA ILE A 51 -1.62 4.70 0.30
C ILE A 51 -0.25 4.03 0.45
N ASP A 52 -0.20 2.74 0.76
CA ASP A 52 1.02 1.93 0.85
C ASP A 52 1.42 1.31 -0.51
N GLY A 53 0.59 1.47 -1.55
CA GLY A 53 0.86 1.02 -2.92
C GLY A 53 0.23 -0.31 -3.31
N ALA A 54 -0.13 -1.16 -2.37
CA ALA A 54 -0.79 -2.42 -2.65
C ALA A 54 -2.24 -2.20 -3.15
N ALA A 55 -2.74 -3.06 -4.02
CA ALA A 55 -4.15 -3.05 -4.39
C ALA A 55 -5.04 -3.29 -3.16
N GLY A 56 -6.07 -2.45 -3.01
CA GLY A 56 -6.94 -2.46 -1.84
C GLY A 56 -8.07 -1.45 -1.96
N GLY A 57 -8.53 -0.93 -0.84
CA GLY A 57 -9.61 0.03 -0.78
C GLY A 57 -9.17 1.49 -0.63
N GLY A 58 -7.90 1.75 -0.39
CA GLY A 58 -7.35 3.09 -0.12
C GLY A 58 -6.47 3.08 1.12
N LEU A 59 -6.97 2.59 2.23
CA LEU A 59 -6.19 2.38 3.46
C LEU A 59 -5.67 0.95 3.59
N THR A 60 -6.52 -0.04 3.29
CA THR A 60 -6.22 -1.44 3.62
C THR A 60 -5.89 -2.24 2.36
N PRO A 61 -4.89 -3.13 2.38
CA PRO A 61 -4.64 -4.03 1.28
C PRO A 61 -5.72 -5.11 1.22
N TRP A 62 -6.26 -5.35 0.02
CA TRP A 62 -7.15 -6.46 -0.23
C TRP A 62 -6.37 -7.68 -0.75
N ALA A 63 -7.01 -8.84 -0.75
CA ALA A 63 -6.41 -10.04 -1.30
C ALA A 63 -6.31 -10.03 -2.84
N VAL A 64 -7.00 -9.10 -3.50
CA VAL A 64 -6.96 -8.96 -4.96
C VAL A 64 -5.59 -8.52 -5.44
N ILE A 65 -5.22 -8.98 -6.63
CA ILE A 65 -4.03 -8.50 -7.36
C ILE A 65 -4.45 -7.29 -8.19
N GLY A 66 -3.71 -6.20 -8.07
CA GLY A 66 -4.01 -4.95 -8.76
C GLY A 66 -4.00 -5.06 -10.28
N SER A 67 -4.64 -4.09 -10.94
CA SER A 67 -4.89 -4.06 -12.37
C SER A 67 -6.07 -4.92 -12.85
N TYR A 68 -6.39 -4.79 -14.13
CA TYR A 68 -7.43 -5.59 -14.79
C TYR A 68 -6.90 -6.87 -15.45
N ALA A 69 -5.59 -7.15 -15.33
CA ALA A 69 -4.98 -8.36 -15.87
C ALA A 69 -5.50 -9.62 -15.16
N THR A 70 -5.75 -10.65 -15.95
CA THR A 70 -6.19 -11.98 -15.50
C THR A 70 -5.04 -12.99 -15.58
N ASP A 71 -5.36 -14.26 -15.50
CA ASP A 71 -4.38 -15.35 -15.59
C ASP A 71 -3.58 -15.28 -16.91
N GLY A 72 -2.27 -15.39 -16.80
CA GLY A 72 -1.35 -15.30 -17.94
C GLY A 72 -1.07 -13.88 -18.46
N GLU A 73 -1.68 -12.85 -17.88
CA GLU A 73 -1.54 -11.46 -18.31
C GLU A 73 -0.70 -10.63 -17.35
N PHE A 74 -0.20 -9.49 -17.83
CA PHE A 74 0.45 -8.46 -17.04
C PHE A 74 -0.41 -7.22 -17.07
N GLY A 75 -0.52 -6.54 -15.92
CA GLY A 75 -1.20 -5.28 -15.83
C GLY A 75 -0.53 -4.34 -14.84
N ALA A 76 -0.68 -3.06 -15.05
CA ALA A 76 -0.11 -2.04 -14.20
C ALA A 76 -1.17 -1.02 -13.78
N THR A 77 -0.98 -0.44 -12.60
CA THR A 77 -1.74 0.68 -12.07
C THR A 77 -0.79 1.74 -11.56
N ALA A 78 -1.21 3.01 -11.62
CA ALA A 78 -0.54 4.10 -10.95
C ALA A 78 -1.57 4.91 -10.18
N PHE A 79 -1.16 5.53 -9.08
CA PHE A 79 -2.05 6.31 -8.24
C PHE A 79 -1.37 7.56 -7.70
N ALA A 80 -2.20 8.54 -7.37
CA ALA A 80 -1.81 9.70 -6.58
C ALA A 80 -3.00 10.07 -5.67
N THR A 81 -2.74 10.16 -4.38
CA THR A 81 -3.73 10.52 -3.37
C THR A 81 -3.23 11.73 -2.60
N ARG A 82 -4.08 12.69 -2.39
CA ARG A 82 -3.79 13.85 -1.55
C ARG A 82 -4.85 14.02 -0.48
N THR A 83 -4.41 13.98 0.78
CA THR A 83 -5.26 14.23 1.94
C THR A 83 -4.80 15.51 2.62
N ARG A 84 -5.73 16.39 2.94
CA ARG A 84 -5.45 17.62 3.68
C ARG A 84 -6.39 17.73 4.88
N THR A 85 -5.82 18.08 6.01
CA THR A 85 -6.53 18.51 7.19
C THR A 85 -6.20 19.98 7.45
N GLN A 86 -6.71 20.55 8.55
CA GLN A 86 -6.40 21.91 8.91
C GLN A 86 -4.90 22.15 9.11
N ASP A 87 -4.20 21.20 9.74
CA ASP A 87 -2.83 21.35 10.20
C ASP A 87 -1.82 20.48 9.46
N TYR A 88 -2.28 19.49 8.69
CA TYR A 88 -1.43 18.45 8.07
C TYR A 88 -1.82 18.19 6.61
N ALA A 89 -0.86 17.72 5.84
CA ALA A 89 -1.13 17.17 4.51
C ALA A 89 -0.37 15.86 4.31
N LEU A 90 -0.99 14.92 3.58
CA LEU A 90 -0.37 13.68 3.14
C LEU A 90 -0.54 13.55 1.62
N ASP A 91 0.56 13.50 0.92
CA ASP A 91 0.61 13.11 -0.49
C ASP A 91 1.14 11.67 -0.58
N ALA A 92 0.40 10.77 -1.22
CA ALA A 92 0.82 9.41 -1.49
C ALA A 92 0.71 9.13 -2.99
N TYR A 93 1.76 8.57 -3.58
CA TYR A 93 1.78 8.22 -5.00
C TYR A 93 2.65 7.00 -5.25
N GLY A 94 2.36 6.29 -6.31
CA GLY A 94 3.06 5.07 -6.62
C GLY A 94 2.51 4.32 -7.83
N ALA A 95 2.98 3.10 -7.99
CA ALA A 95 2.55 2.20 -9.04
C ALA A 95 2.64 0.75 -8.56
N ALA A 96 1.84 -0.11 -9.17
CA ALA A 96 1.90 -1.55 -8.97
C ALA A 96 1.80 -2.29 -10.31
N VAL A 97 2.41 -3.46 -10.36
CA VAL A 97 2.33 -4.40 -11.48
C VAL A 97 1.77 -5.71 -10.96
N GLY A 98 0.67 -6.15 -11.58
CA GLY A 98 0.09 -7.47 -11.38
C GLY A 98 0.57 -8.45 -12.45
N ILE A 99 0.92 -9.65 -12.05
CA ILE A 99 1.49 -10.69 -12.89
C ILE A 99 0.63 -11.94 -12.75
N GLY A 100 -0.05 -12.34 -13.84
CA GLY A 100 -0.84 -13.56 -13.93
C GLY A 100 -1.93 -13.68 -12.88
N ASP A 101 -2.51 -12.57 -12.45
CA ASP A 101 -3.46 -12.50 -11.31
C ASP A 101 -2.97 -13.25 -10.04
N ARG A 102 -1.65 -13.37 -9.89
CA ARG A 102 -1.04 -14.14 -8.80
C ARG A 102 -0.05 -13.37 -7.95
N VAL A 103 0.78 -12.56 -8.59
CA VAL A 103 1.80 -11.77 -7.91
C VAL A 103 1.57 -10.29 -8.17
N GLU A 104 1.76 -9.47 -7.17
CA GLU A 104 1.76 -8.01 -7.26
C GLU A 104 3.08 -7.49 -6.71
N VAL A 105 3.72 -6.58 -7.43
CA VAL A 105 4.85 -5.81 -6.97
C VAL A 105 4.45 -4.35 -6.99
N SER A 106 4.65 -3.63 -5.89
CA SER A 106 4.25 -2.23 -5.76
C SER A 106 5.38 -1.36 -5.27
N LEU A 107 5.34 -0.10 -5.67
CA LEU A 107 6.21 0.97 -5.21
C LEU A 107 5.33 2.16 -4.81
N ALA A 108 5.57 2.72 -3.63
CA ALA A 108 4.86 3.91 -3.19
C ALA A 108 5.79 4.86 -2.44
N ARG A 109 5.45 6.14 -2.46
CA ARG A 109 6.03 7.17 -1.62
C ARG A 109 4.93 7.97 -0.96
N GLN A 110 5.04 8.13 0.34
CA GLN A 110 4.23 9.04 1.13
C GLN A 110 5.08 10.24 1.53
N GLN A 111 4.50 11.44 1.40
CA GLN A 111 5.10 12.68 1.89
C GLN A 111 4.10 13.32 2.86
N PHE A 112 4.48 13.37 4.10
CA PHE A 112 3.66 13.93 5.17
C PHE A 112 4.21 15.29 5.60
N ASP A 113 3.43 16.32 5.37
CA ASP A 113 3.68 17.66 5.90
C ASP A 113 3.12 17.74 7.31
N ALA A 114 4.01 17.84 8.28
CA ALA A 114 3.68 17.86 9.70
C ALA A 114 3.31 19.27 10.20
N GLY A 115 3.21 20.26 9.31
CA GLY A 115 2.76 21.60 9.61
C GLY A 115 3.55 22.28 10.72
N ALA A 116 2.88 23.22 11.40
CA ALA A 116 3.50 24.00 12.48
C ALA A 116 3.92 23.13 13.69
N ALA A 117 3.25 22.00 13.92
CA ALA A 117 3.54 21.10 15.04
C ALA A 117 4.96 20.51 15.00
N ALA A 118 5.55 20.39 13.82
CA ALA A 118 6.93 19.93 13.62
C ALA A 118 7.76 20.93 12.80
N ALA A 119 7.55 22.23 13.00
CA ALA A 119 8.27 23.32 12.37
C ALA A 119 8.30 23.24 10.83
N GLY A 120 7.21 22.77 10.20
CA GLY A 120 7.10 22.59 8.75
C GLY A 120 7.90 21.41 8.19
N ALA A 121 8.25 20.43 9.04
CA ALA A 121 8.98 19.25 8.59
C ALA A 121 8.14 18.41 7.63
N THR A 122 8.78 17.95 6.56
CA THR A 122 8.21 16.98 5.62
C THR A 122 8.88 15.62 5.83
N LEU A 123 8.08 14.63 6.19
CA LEU A 123 8.52 13.25 6.36
C LEU A 123 8.25 12.49 5.05
N LYS A 124 9.22 11.71 4.60
CA LYS A 124 9.09 10.91 3.37
C LYS A 124 9.25 9.43 3.73
N LEU A 125 8.26 8.63 3.36
CA LEU A 125 8.25 7.19 3.55
C LEU A 125 8.24 6.51 2.18
N ASP A 126 9.29 5.76 1.89
CA ASP A 126 9.41 4.93 0.69
C ASP A 126 8.97 3.51 1.02
N ILE A 127 8.16 2.92 0.15
CA ILE A 127 7.55 1.61 0.36
C ILE A 127 7.75 0.76 -0.89
N VAL A 128 8.24 -0.46 -0.68
CA VAL A 128 8.29 -1.52 -1.69
C VAL A 128 7.45 -2.67 -1.21
N GLY A 129 6.41 -3.04 -1.97
CA GLY A 129 5.48 -4.10 -1.63
C GLY A 129 5.58 -5.31 -2.55
N VAL A 130 5.32 -6.48 -1.98
CA VAL A 130 5.10 -7.72 -2.74
C VAL A 130 3.88 -8.41 -2.14
N LYS A 131 2.96 -8.87 -3.00
CA LYS A 131 1.78 -9.63 -2.60
C LYS A 131 1.67 -10.90 -3.45
N LEU A 132 1.27 -11.99 -2.83
CA LEU A 132 1.04 -13.28 -3.45
C LEU A 132 -0.38 -13.76 -3.14
N LYS A 133 -1.19 -13.99 -4.18
CA LYS A 133 -2.48 -14.68 -4.08
C LYS A 133 -2.23 -16.15 -3.79
N LEU A 134 -2.79 -16.66 -2.71
CA LEU A 134 -2.61 -18.03 -2.26
C LEU A 134 -3.70 -18.96 -2.83
N ALA A 135 -4.96 -18.56 -2.69
CA ALA A 135 -6.11 -19.38 -3.03
C ALA A 135 -7.38 -18.55 -3.22
N GLY A 136 -8.38 -19.14 -3.82
CA GLY A 136 -9.72 -18.59 -4.01
C GLY A 136 -9.77 -17.49 -5.08
N ASP A 137 -11.00 -17.07 -5.36
CA ASP A 137 -11.28 -15.90 -6.19
C ASP A 137 -12.27 -14.99 -5.46
N ALA A 138 -11.97 -13.70 -5.44
CA ALA A 138 -12.80 -12.72 -4.72
C ALA A 138 -14.13 -12.48 -5.40
N VAL A 139 -14.20 -12.66 -6.72
CA VAL A 139 -15.29 -12.18 -7.58
C VAL A 139 -16.03 -13.31 -8.28
N LEU A 140 -15.30 -14.23 -8.94
CA LEU A 140 -15.87 -15.20 -9.87
C LEU A 140 -16.39 -16.46 -9.17
N ASP A 141 -15.86 -16.79 -7.99
CA ASP A 141 -16.29 -17.94 -7.19
C ASP A 141 -17.52 -17.60 -6.31
N ALA A 142 -18.57 -17.07 -6.92
CA ALA A 142 -19.79 -16.64 -6.19
C ALA A 142 -20.46 -17.79 -5.44
N ASP A 143 -20.30 -19.02 -5.92
CA ASP A 143 -20.96 -20.22 -5.41
C ASP A 143 -20.20 -20.85 -4.23
N THR A 144 -19.01 -20.39 -3.91
CA THR A 144 -18.22 -20.88 -2.78
C THR A 144 -18.12 -19.86 -1.65
N TRP A 145 -18.00 -20.33 -0.41
CA TRP A 145 -17.71 -19.48 0.73
C TRP A 145 -16.23 -19.10 0.84
N LEU A 146 -15.36 -19.74 0.07
CA LEU A 146 -13.93 -19.49 0.11
C LEU A 146 -13.62 -18.07 -0.40
N PRO A 147 -13.06 -17.18 0.44
CA PRO A 147 -12.60 -15.88 -0.01
C PRO A 147 -11.31 -16.03 -0.81
N GLN A 148 -10.95 -15.02 -1.58
CA GLN A 148 -9.60 -14.91 -2.07
C GLN A 148 -8.67 -14.62 -0.89
N LEU A 149 -7.58 -15.39 -0.79
CA LEU A 149 -6.55 -15.24 0.23
C LEU A 149 -5.24 -14.78 -0.39
N ALA A 150 -4.60 -13.81 0.23
CA ALA A 150 -3.27 -13.34 -0.18
C ALA A 150 -2.41 -13.00 1.03
N VAL A 151 -1.10 -13.20 0.87
CA VAL A 151 -0.09 -12.70 1.81
C VAL A 151 0.73 -11.62 1.14
N GLY A 152 1.23 -10.68 1.92
CA GLY A 152 2.13 -9.64 1.41
C GLY A 152 3.13 -9.18 2.43
N ALA A 153 4.15 -8.51 1.91
CA ALA A 153 5.19 -7.84 2.68
C ALA A 153 5.40 -6.44 2.13
N GLU A 154 5.59 -5.47 3.00
CA GLU A 154 5.91 -4.08 2.68
C GLU A 154 7.20 -3.70 3.38
N PHE A 155 8.22 -3.39 2.60
CA PHE A 155 9.51 -2.87 3.06
C PHE A 155 9.43 -1.34 3.05
N LYS A 156 9.62 -0.73 4.22
CA LYS A 156 9.41 0.69 4.43
C LYS A 156 10.69 1.37 4.89
N HIS A 157 11.01 2.52 4.29
CA HIS A 157 12.16 3.34 4.67
C HIS A 157 11.72 4.78 4.90
N LEU A 158 11.95 5.29 6.11
CA LEU A 158 11.61 6.63 6.52
C LEU A 158 12.80 7.59 6.40
N ASN A 159 12.58 8.71 5.71
CA ASN A 159 13.44 9.88 5.77
C ASN A 159 12.69 11.03 6.49
N PRO A 160 12.93 11.21 7.79
CA PRO A 160 12.18 12.16 8.63
C PRO A 160 12.71 13.60 8.58
N GLY A 161 13.83 13.85 7.86
CA GLY A 161 14.58 15.09 8.00
C GLY A 161 15.34 15.20 9.35
N ALA A 162 16.08 16.28 9.54
CA ALA A 162 17.00 16.40 10.69
C ALA A 162 16.26 16.57 12.03
N ALA A 163 15.27 17.47 12.08
CA ALA A 163 14.57 17.79 13.33
C ALA A 163 13.77 16.62 13.90
N VAL A 164 12.92 16.01 13.05
CA VAL A 164 12.12 14.85 13.45
C VAL A 164 13.03 13.64 13.66
N GLY A 165 14.09 13.49 12.85
CA GLY A 165 15.09 12.43 13.01
C GLY A 165 15.72 12.42 14.40
N ALA A 166 16.11 13.57 14.94
CA ALA A 166 16.66 13.67 16.29
C ALA A 166 15.65 13.23 17.38
N VAL A 167 14.37 13.54 17.20
CA VAL A 167 13.31 13.09 18.11
C VAL A 167 13.15 11.57 18.04
N LEU A 168 13.13 10.98 16.83
CA LEU A 168 13.01 9.54 16.66
C LEU A 168 14.23 8.79 17.25
N ASP A 169 15.42 9.36 17.11
CA ASP A 169 16.65 8.80 17.68
C ASP A 169 16.57 8.80 19.23
N SER A 170 15.96 9.83 19.84
CA SER A 170 15.78 9.91 21.31
C SER A 170 14.87 8.81 21.88
N VAL A 171 13.92 8.32 21.09
CA VAL A 171 13.02 7.19 21.45
C VAL A 171 13.48 5.86 20.84
N SER A 172 14.65 5.83 20.20
CA SER A 172 15.23 4.66 19.53
C SER A 172 14.32 4.05 18.46
N ALA A 173 13.51 4.85 17.79
CA ALA A 173 12.70 4.41 16.66
C ALA A 173 13.58 4.22 15.42
N ARG A 174 13.48 3.06 14.79
CA ARG A 174 14.24 2.74 13.56
C ARG A 174 13.64 3.44 12.36
N ARG A 175 14.45 3.65 11.34
CA ARG A 175 13.99 4.25 10.06
C ARG A 175 13.53 3.23 9.04
N ASP A 176 13.88 1.97 9.26
CA ASP A 176 13.54 0.85 8.40
C ASP A 176 12.63 -0.14 9.12
N GLY A 177 11.65 -0.66 8.39
CA GLY A 177 10.74 -1.67 8.89
C GLY A 177 10.14 -2.52 7.80
N VAL A 178 9.54 -3.62 8.22
CA VAL A 178 8.80 -4.53 7.35
C VAL A 178 7.45 -4.77 8.00
N ASP A 179 6.40 -4.61 7.23
CA ASP A 179 5.05 -5.07 7.58
C ASP A 179 4.75 -6.35 6.83
N LEU A 180 4.17 -7.32 7.50
CA LEU A 180 3.66 -8.55 6.89
C LEU A 180 2.15 -8.57 7.04
N TYR A 181 1.42 -9.03 6.03
CA TYR A 181 -0.03 -9.12 6.12
C TYR A 181 -0.61 -10.36 5.46
N LEU A 182 -1.76 -10.79 5.97
CA LEU A 182 -2.64 -11.79 5.39
C LEU A 182 -3.99 -11.14 5.16
N SER A 183 -4.47 -11.15 3.92
CA SER A 183 -5.76 -10.57 3.53
C SER A 183 -6.72 -11.64 3.04
N ALA A 184 -8.00 -11.45 3.32
CA ALA A 184 -9.10 -12.25 2.82
C ALA A 184 -10.18 -11.33 2.25
N THR A 185 -10.50 -11.50 0.96
CA THR A 185 -11.47 -10.64 0.25
C THR A 185 -12.54 -11.49 -0.42
N LYS A 186 -13.79 -11.08 -0.29
CA LYS A 186 -14.94 -11.70 -0.96
C LYS A 186 -15.92 -10.66 -1.46
N LEU A 187 -16.33 -10.77 -2.70
CA LEU A 187 -17.45 -10.04 -3.29
C LEU A 187 -18.68 -10.94 -3.32
N PHE A 188 -19.72 -10.56 -2.60
CA PHE A 188 -21.04 -11.15 -2.70
C PHE A 188 -21.80 -10.51 -3.86
N LEU A 189 -21.55 -11.02 -5.06
CA LEU A 189 -21.96 -10.39 -6.32
C LEU A 189 -23.47 -10.10 -6.38
N ALA A 190 -24.29 -11.03 -5.92
CA ALA A 190 -25.76 -10.87 -5.89
C ALA A 190 -26.24 -9.68 -5.02
N ARG A 191 -25.40 -9.21 -4.10
CA ARG A 191 -25.68 -8.06 -3.22
C ARG A 191 -24.82 -6.84 -3.54
N GLY A 192 -23.87 -6.99 -4.46
CA GLY A 192 -22.89 -5.96 -4.75
C GLY A 192 -22.00 -5.61 -3.53
N LEU A 193 -21.84 -6.52 -2.57
CA LEU A 193 -21.13 -6.25 -1.33
C LEU A 193 -19.77 -6.92 -1.31
N LEU A 194 -18.70 -6.13 -1.27
CA LEU A 194 -17.35 -6.60 -1.04
C LEU A 194 -16.98 -6.45 0.42
N VAL A 195 -16.40 -7.51 0.98
CA VAL A 195 -15.89 -7.56 2.35
C VAL A 195 -14.42 -7.95 2.31
N ASN A 196 -13.59 -7.20 3.02
CA ASN A 196 -12.19 -7.54 3.20
C ASN A 196 -11.82 -7.50 4.68
N GLY A 197 -11.03 -8.48 5.09
CA GLY A 197 -10.35 -8.51 6.38
C GLY A 197 -8.86 -8.76 6.19
N THR A 198 -8.02 -7.97 6.86
CA THR A 198 -6.57 -8.11 6.81
C THR A 198 -6.02 -8.17 8.23
N LEU A 199 -5.09 -9.08 8.47
CA LEU A 199 -4.27 -9.12 9.67
C LEU A 199 -2.86 -8.66 9.31
N ARG A 200 -2.42 -7.57 9.90
CA ARG A 200 -1.09 -6.99 9.68
C ARG A 200 -0.22 -7.20 10.91
N ALA A 201 0.93 -7.83 10.73
CA ALA A 201 2.01 -7.85 11.71
C ALA A 201 2.93 -6.66 11.41
N THR A 202 2.99 -5.70 12.32
CA THR A 202 3.73 -4.44 12.14
C THR A 202 4.38 -3.99 13.43
N ARG A 203 5.45 -3.23 13.31
CA ARG A 203 6.04 -2.40 14.37
C ARG A 203 6.14 -0.93 13.95
N ALA A 204 5.42 -0.56 12.90
CA ALA A 204 5.39 0.78 12.37
C ALA A 204 4.65 1.74 13.33
N ASN A 205 5.25 2.88 13.64
CA ASN A 205 4.61 3.98 14.34
C ASN A 205 3.99 4.92 13.29
N GLN A 206 2.72 5.30 13.42
CA GLN A 206 2.00 6.10 12.43
C GLN A 206 2.20 5.57 10.99
N ASN A 207 1.97 4.28 10.78
CA ASN A 207 2.18 3.61 9.50
C ASN A 207 3.64 3.64 8.97
N GLY A 208 4.60 4.00 9.82
CA GLY A 208 6.03 4.16 9.48
C GLY A 208 6.50 5.62 9.43
N LEU A 209 5.58 6.60 9.41
CA LEU A 209 5.92 8.03 9.41
C LEU A 209 6.62 8.50 10.69
N LEU A 210 6.46 7.77 11.79
CA LEU A 210 7.22 7.98 13.04
C LEU A 210 8.21 6.83 13.32
N GLY A 211 8.74 6.20 12.26
CA GLY A 211 9.71 5.11 12.35
C GLY A 211 9.09 3.78 12.80
N PHE A 212 9.92 2.89 13.30
CA PHE A 212 9.55 1.49 13.56
C PHE A 212 10.06 1.04 14.94
N GLY A 213 9.11 0.62 15.80
CA GLY A 213 9.40 0.23 17.17
C GLY A 213 9.88 1.40 18.03
N SER A 214 10.36 1.09 19.21
CA SER A 214 10.92 2.06 20.16
C SER A 214 11.87 1.35 21.15
N ALA A 215 12.51 2.10 22.04
CA ALA A 215 13.35 1.55 23.12
C ALA A 215 12.58 0.58 24.03
N GLU A 216 11.31 0.89 24.34
CA GLU A 216 10.49 0.07 25.25
C GLU A 216 9.68 -1.00 24.53
N ARG A 217 9.27 -0.75 23.28
CA ARG A 217 8.35 -1.59 22.51
C ARG A 217 8.84 -1.76 21.08
N GLY A 218 9.77 -2.69 20.88
CA GLY A 218 10.37 -2.99 19.56
C GLY A 218 9.76 -4.19 18.84
N GLY A 219 8.79 -4.88 19.45
CA GLY A 219 8.18 -6.09 18.91
C GLY A 219 7.09 -5.83 17.85
N TYR A 220 6.79 -6.87 17.08
CA TYR A 220 5.65 -6.86 16.18
C TYR A 220 4.33 -6.95 16.96
N ALA A 221 3.35 -6.15 16.53
CA ALA A 221 1.97 -6.25 16.98
C ALA A 221 1.10 -6.69 15.80
N VAL A 222 0.22 -7.66 16.02
CA VAL A 222 -0.77 -8.04 15.02
C VAL A 222 -2.00 -7.15 15.17
N LYS A 223 -2.37 -6.46 14.10
CA LYS A 223 -3.50 -5.52 14.06
C LYS A 223 -4.47 -5.90 12.94
N PRO A 224 -5.79 -5.91 13.21
CA PRO A 224 -6.77 -6.11 12.17
C PRO A 224 -6.95 -4.84 11.33
N GLU A 225 -7.35 -5.05 10.08
CA GLU A 225 -7.84 -4.01 9.17
C GLU A 225 -9.09 -4.55 8.49
N VAL A 226 -10.07 -3.72 8.25
CA VAL A 226 -11.31 -4.12 7.61
C VAL A 226 -11.74 -3.12 6.55
N SER A 227 -12.32 -3.61 5.46
CA SER A 227 -12.95 -2.79 4.43
C SER A 227 -14.31 -3.40 4.06
N LEU A 228 -15.25 -2.51 3.82
CA LEU A 228 -16.54 -2.82 3.24
C LEU A 228 -16.76 -1.91 2.03
N ALA A 229 -17.15 -2.47 0.89
CA ALA A 229 -17.52 -1.69 -0.28
C ALA A 229 -18.83 -2.22 -0.86
N TRP A 230 -19.74 -1.31 -1.18
CA TRP A 230 -20.98 -1.61 -1.83
C TRP A 230 -20.98 -1.06 -3.25
N LEU A 231 -21.07 -1.96 -4.23
CA LEU A 231 -21.21 -1.61 -5.62
C LEU A 231 -22.68 -1.21 -5.87
N ALA A 232 -22.96 0.06 -5.68
CA ALA A 232 -24.30 0.61 -5.90
C ALA A 232 -24.71 0.53 -7.38
N ARG A 233 -23.73 0.57 -8.28
CA ARG A 233 -23.86 0.39 -9.73
C ARG A 233 -22.58 -0.30 -10.24
N LYS A 234 -22.59 -0.74 -11.49
CA LYS A 234 -21.41 -1.37 -12.14
C LYS A 234 -20.19 -0.42 -12.23
N ASP A 235 -20.41 0.87 -12.11
CA ASP A 235 -19.46 1.96 -12.26
C ASP A 235 -19.41 2.88 -11.00
N LEU A 236 -20.02 2.45 -9.88
CA LEU A 236 -20.03 3.22 -8.63
C LEU A 236 -19.96 2.30 -7.42
N ALA A 237 -18.92 2.47 -6.63
CA ALA A 237 -18.76 1.84 -5.32
C ALA A 237 -18.69 2.88 -4.20
N LEU A 238 -19.32 2.56 -3.08
CA LEU A 238 -19.24 3.31 -1.83
C LEU A 238 -18.63 2.39 -0.78
N GLY A 239 -17.66 2.87 0.00
CA GLY A 239 -17.02 2.00 0.97
C GLY A 239 -16.54 2.72 2.21
N ALA A 240 -16.19 1.90 3.21
CA ALA A 240 -15.62 2.34 4.47
C ALA A 240 -14.48 1.40 4.86
N GLU A 241 -13.44 1.97 5.46
CA GLU A 241 -12.27 1.23 5.90
C GLU A 241 -11.89 1.62 7.32
N TYR A 242 -11.28 0.66 8.01
CA TYR A 242 -10.75 0.86 9.35
C TYR A 242 -9.41 0.13 9.48
N ARG A 243 -8.36 0.85 9.89
CA ARG A 243 -7.02 0.33 10.17
C ARG A 243 -6.66 0.59 11.62
N PHE A 244 -6.50 -0.47 12.41
CA PHE A 244 -5.98 -0.39 13.77
C PHE A 244 -4.47 -0.22 13.78
N LYS A 245 -3.97 0.61 14.72
CA LYS A 245 -2.54 0.87 14.87
C LYS A 245 -1.99 0.34 16.19
N PRO A 246 -0.69 0.01 16.25
CA PRO A 246 -0.09 -0.58 17.46
C PRO A 246 0.11 0.38 18.62
N ASN A 247 0.19 1.70 18.39
CA ASN A 247 0.39 2.75 19.39
C ASN A 247 1.60 2.51 20.30
N GLN A 248 2.75 2.18 19.71
CA GLN A 248 3.95 1.76 20.45
C GLN A 248 4.70 2.94 21.10
N LEU A 249 4.50 4.18 20.62
CA LEU A 249 5.13 5.39 21.17
C LEU A 249 4.26 6.12 22.21
N ALA A 250 3.12 5.58 22.62
CA ALA A 250 2.21 6.23 23.55
C ALA A 250 2.86 6.59 24.89
N TYR A 251 3.90 5.87 25.31
CA TYR A 251 4.66 6.15 26.54
C TYR A 251 5.50 7.44 26.44
N ALA A 252 5.90 7.84 25.24
CA ALA A 252 6.74 9.00 25.00
C ALA A 252 5.98 10.34 25.09
N GLY A 253 4.67 10.30 25.32
CA GLY A 253 3.83 11.46 25.52
C GLY A 253 2.65 11.58 24.57
N ALA A 254 1.77 12.52 24.84
CA ALA A 254 0.50 12.69 24.09
C ALA A 254 0.73 12.98 22.60
N ALA A 255 1.82 13.67 22.24
CA ALA A 255 2.16 13.98 20.85
C ALA A 255 2.48 12.74 19.99
N PHE A 256 2.83 11.62 20.63
CA PHE A 256 3.14 10.36 19.96
C PHE A 256 2.01 9.33 20.02
N ARG A 257 0.88 9.71 20.61
CA ARG A 257 -0.28 8.85 20.67
C ARG A 257 -0.87 8.69 19.27
N GLU A 258 -1.14 7.45 18.91
CA GLU A 258 -1.69 7.10 17.61
C GLU A 258 -3.20 6.86 17.73
N ASP A 259 -3.96 7.50 16.84
CA ASP A 259 -5.35 7.15 16.61
C ASP A 259 -5.44 6.21 15.39
N ASP A 260 -6.40 5.29 15.44
CA ASP A 260 -6.71 4.41 14.33
C ASP A 260 -7.20 5.21 13.12
N TRP A 261 -6.88 4.72 11.93
CA TRP A 261 -7.31 5.38 10.71
C TRP A 261 -8.66 4.85 10.22
N LYS A 262 -9.50 5.77 9.78
CA LYS A 262 -10.84 5.52 9.22
C LYS A 262 -10.95 6.27 7.92
N ASP A 263 -11.62 5.66 6.96
CA ASP A 263 -11.87 6.26 5.66
C ASP A 263 -13.28 5.92 5.17
N LEU A 264 -13.86 6.87 4.41
CA LEU A 264 -15.05 6.66 3.60
C LEU A 264 -14.65 7.00 2.17
N PHE A 265 -14.90 6.10 1.24
CA PHE A 265 -14.51 6.30 -0.15
C PHE A 265 -15.67 6.13 -1.13
N VAL A 266 -15.50 6.79 -2.27
CA VAL A 266 -16.35 6.65 -3.46
C VAL A 266 -15.44 6.33 -4.63
N ALA A 267 -15.73 5.30 -5.37
CA ALA A 267 -14.96 4.87 -6.53
C ALA A 267 -15.87 4.65 -7.74
#